data_252ca8f5034927c6ffe644eaf0ef60c0
#
_entry.id   252ca8f5034927c6ffe644eaf0ef60c0
#
_cell.length_a   1.000
_cell.length_b   1.000
_cell.length_c   1.000
_cell.angle_alpha   90.00
_cell.angle_beta   90.00
_cell.angle_gamma   90.00
#
_symmetry.space_group_name_H-M   'P 1'
#
loop_
_entity.id
_entity.type
_entity.pdbx_description
1 polymer ?
#
loop_
_entity_poly.entity_id
_entity_poly.type
_entity_poly.pdbx_seq_one_letter_code
_entity_poly.pdbx_strand_id
1 'polypeptide(L)'
;MAIITISENLDGLGGEIATKVSQRLGFSLVDSALILRDLIETGTIDSMSLFDYVATEKIPPEIIKNLIIEKALRDNVIILNLGGEVLFRKLPGTLHVKVRHIDGHTAEKRDLMQTRKNYISFMRTLFRKETIGAEFYDIQIMLKRLDTDFAVDLILTAVESKGITMKAGITWKALQLLKSGLRKKEGRSNKAKYVKTFTMPSFAHPSEKEFAKVLDFYRIKWEYEPKSFLLEADKNGMVKEEFTPDFYLPELDLYIELTTLKQKLVTKKNRKLRRLKKLYPEVNIKLFYGRDYNKLLQRFGIR
;
A
#
# COMPACT_ATOMS: atom_id res chain seq x y z
N MET A 1 1.49 3.53 -11.61
CA MET A 1 1.07 4.03 -10.29
C MET A 1 1.35 5.52 -10.24
N ALA A 2 0.45 6.28 -9.69
CA ALA A 2 0.59 7.72 -9.51
C ALA A 2 0.57 8.04 -8.01
N ILE A 3 1.41 8.97 -7.59
CA ILE A 3 1.47 9.44 -6.20
C ILE A 3 1.33 10.95 -6.19
N ILE A 4 0.34 11.43 -5.46
CA ILE A 4 0.17 12.84 -5.15
C ILE A 4 0.36 12.99 -3.65
N THR A 5 1.18 13.94 -3.22
CA THR A 5 1.30 14.25 -1.79
C THR A 5 0.73 15.63 -1.53
N ILE A 6 -0.10 15.72 -0.51
CA ILE A 6 -0.69 16.99 -0.06
C ILE A 6 -0.27 17.21 1.39
N SER A 7 0.39 18.32 1.64
CA SER A 7 0.79 18.73 2.99
C SER A 7 0.11 20.06 3.32
N GLU A 8 -0.43 20.16 4.53
CA GLU A 8 -1.11 21.37 5.02
C GLU A 8 -0.59 21.82 6.39
N ASN A 9 -1.09 22.92 6.87
CA ASN A 9 -0.77 23.45 8.20
C ASN A 9 -1.66 22.85 9.32
N LEU A 10 -2.35 21.74 9.05
CA LEU A 10 -3.25 21.03 9.98
C LEU A 10 -4.48 21.86 10.39
N ASP A 11 -4.98 22.68 9.49
CA ASP A 11 -6.23 23.46 9.66
C ASP A 11 -7.46 22.74 9.07
N GLY A 12 -7.29 21.56 8.50
CA GLY A 12 -8.35 20.69 7.98
C GLY A 12 -8.73 20.93 6.52
N LEU A 13 -8.36 22.05 5.94
CA LEU A 13 -8.70 22.37 4.54
C LEU A 13 -7.97 21.48 3.53
N GLY A 14 -6.73 21.11 3.82
CA GLY A 14 -5.99 20.16 3.00
C GLY A 14 -6.61 18.77 2.99
N GLY A 15 -7.27 18.36 4.10
CA GLY A 15 -8.04 17.13 4.18
C GLY A 15 -9.26 17.14 3.25
N GLU A 16 -9.99 18.25 3.21
CA GLU A 16 -11.13 18.45 2.29
C GLU A 16 -10.65 18.40 0.83
N ILE A 17 -9.58 19.15 0.50
CA ILE A 17 -8.98 19.16 -0.84
C ILE A 17 -8.51 17.77 -1.24
N ALA A 18 -7.78 17.06 -0.37
CA ALA A 18 -7.29 15.71 -0.63
C ALA A 18 -8.44 14.73 -0.91
N THR A 19 -9.53 14.84 -0.16
CA THR A 19 -10.73 14.01 -0.35
C THR A 19 -11.40 14.30 -1.71
N LYS A 20 -11.59 15.57 -2.06
CA LYS A 20 -12.19 15.96 -3.35
C LYS A 20 -11.31 15.52 -4.53
N VAL A 21 -9.99 15.70 -4.46
CA VAL A 21 -9.04 15.25 -5.49
C VAL A 21 -9.06 13.72 -5.61
N SER A 22 -9.10 13.01 -4.48
CA SER A 22 -9.22 11.54 -4.41
C SER A 22 -10.46 11.05 -5.15
N GLN A 23 -11.61 11.65 -4.88
CA GLN A 23 -12.88 11.30 -5.53
C GLN A 23 -12.86 11.57 -7.03
N ARG A 24 -12.33 12.72 -7.46
CA ARG A 24 -12.27 13.10 -8.89
C ARG A 24 -11.32 12.23 -9.71
N LEU A 25 -10.20 11.80 -9.11
CA LEU A 25 -9.20 10.96 -9.78
C LEU A 25 -9.45 9.45 -9.61
N GLY A 26 -10.32 9.06 -8.67
CA GLY A 26 -10.48 7.65 -8.26
C GLY A 26 -9.22 7.09 -7.59
N PHE A 27 -8.46 7.93 -6.87
CA PHE A 27 -7.25 7.53 -6.15
C PHE A 27 -7.57 7.21 -4.69
N SER A 28 -6.84 6.30 -4.08
CA SER A 28 -6.97 5.99 -2.66
C SER A 28 -6.34 7.08 -1.80
N LEU A 29 -7.08 7.57 -0.79
CA LEU A 29 -6.54 8.52 0.19
C LEU A 29 -5.80 7.78 1.29
N VAL A 30 -4.55 8.17 1.54
CA VAL A 30 -3.68 7.63 2.59
C VAL A 30 -3.36 8.75 3.57
N ASP A 31 -3.97 8.70 4.74
CA ASP A 31 -3.80 9.65 5.82
C ASP A 31 -3.37 8.96 7.13
N SER A 32 -3.23 9.74 8.20
CA SER A 32 -2.85 9.21 9.50
C SER A 32 -3.87 8.24 10.09
N ALA A 33 -5.17 8.43 9.80
CA ALA A 33 -6.23 7.55 10.29
C ALA A 33 -6.17 6.17 9.61
N LEU A 34 -5.90 6.11 8.30
CA LEU A 34 -5.73 4.85 7.58
C LEU A 34 -4.51 4.07 8.09
N ILE A 35 -3.38 4.73 8.27
CA ILE A 35 -2.15 4.08 8.80
C ILE A 35 -2.37 3.60 10.23
N LEU A 36 -3.04 4.41 11.07
CA LEU A 36 -3.39 4.03 12.44
C LEU A 36 -4.26 2.77 12.46
N ARG A 37 -5.29 2.72 11.62
CA ARG A 37 -6.19 1.56 11.51
C ARG A 37 -5.41 0.29 11.16
N ASP A 38 -4.53 0.34 10.16
CA ASP A 38 -3.70 -0.80 9.78
C ASP A 38 -2.82 -1.28 10.96
N LEU A 39 -2.28 -0.36 11.75
CA LEU A 39 -1.47 -0.70 12.92
C LEU A 39 -2.30 -1.31 14.05
N ILE A 40 -3.54 -0.87 14.26
CA ILE A 40 -4.48 -1.46 15.22
C ILE A 40 -4.88 -2.86 14.78
N GLU A 41 -5.28 -3.04 13.53
CA GLU A 41 -5.68 -4.34 12.96
C GLU A 41 -4.57 -5.39 13.06
N THR A 42 -3.31 -4.97 13.00
CA THR A 42 -2.15 -5.85 13.20
C THR A 42 -1.80 -6.09 14.67
N GLY A 43 -2.57 -5.55 15.61
CA GLY A 43 -2.31 -5.65 17.06
C GLY A 43 -1.05 -4.93 17.51
N THR A 44 -0.59 -3.95 16.72
CA THR A 44 0.67 -3.23 17.00
C THR A 44 0.48 -2.13 18.03
N ILE A 45 -0.69 -1.51 18.07
CA ILE A 45 -0.99 -0.35 18.93
C ILE A 45 -2.43 -0.34 19.43
N ASP A 46 -2.65 0.39 20.55
CA ASP A 46 -3.96 0.74 21.09
C ASP A 46 -4.48 2.05 20.44
N SER A 47 -5.63 2.54 20.86
CA SER A 47 -6.37 3.65 20.26
C SER A 47 -5.83 5.06 20.53
N MET A 48 -4.55 5.33 20.31
CA MET A 48 -3.98 6.69 20.34
C MET A 48 -3.80 7.24 18.92
N SER A 49 -3.54 8.56 18.79
CA SER A 49 -3.22 9.12 17.47
C SER A 49 -1.87 8.61 16.94
N LEU A 50 -1.76 8.49 15.61
CA LEU A 50 -0.50 8.07 14.96
C LEU A 50 0.66 8.99 15.34
N PHE A 51 0.41 10.30 15.42
CA PHE A 51 1.45 11.28 15.73
C PHE A 51 1.95 11.14 17.16
N ASP A 52 1.07 10.80 18.11
CA ASP A 52 1.44 10.57 19.51
C ASP A 52 2.25 9.29 19.67
N TYR A 53 1.88 8.21 18.97
CA TYR A 53 2.64 6.97 19.00
C TYR A 53 4.06 7.15 18.49
N VAL A 54 4.21 7.86 17.38
CA VAL A 54 5.54 8.13 16.80
C VAL A 54 6.36 9.05 17.70
N ALA A 55 5.73 10.05 18.30
CA ALA A 55 6.39 10.97 19.24
C ALA A 55 6.94 10.25 20.48
N THR A 56 6.33 9.14 20.90
CA THR A 56 6.80 8.31 22.04
C THR A 56 7.82 7.25 21.65
N GLU A 57 8.29 7.24 20.39
CA GLU A 57 9.25 6.27 19.83
C GLU A 57 8.85 4.78 20.02
N LYS A 58 7.56 4.53 20.28
CA LYS A 58 7.04 3.17 20.47
C LYS A 58 6.99 2.37 19.16
N ILE A 59 7.00 3.04 18.01
CA ILE A 59 6.98 2.42 16.70
C ILE A 59 8.23 2.84 15.93
N PRO A 60 9.02 1.88 15.41
CA PRO A 60 10.15 2.20 14.54
C PRO A 60 9.69 2.99 13.31
N PRO A 61 10.34 4.11 12.96
CA PRO A 61 9.97 4.97 11.83
C PRO A 61 9.85 4.24 10.49
N GLU A 62 10.66 3.20 10.32
CA GLU A 62 10.70 2.37 9.12
C GLU A 62 9.39 1.61 8.88
N ILE A 63 8.68 1.22 9.94
CA ILE A 63 7.38 0.53 9.83
C ILE A 63 6.36 1.45 9.16
N ILE A 64 6.25 2.68 9.62
CA ILE A 64 5.32 3.66 9.06
C ILE A 64 5.68 3.99 7.61
N LYS A 65 6.96 4.22 7.32
CA LYS A 65 7.42 4.43 5.94
C LYS A 65 7.10 3.25 5.04
N ASN A 66 7.30 2.03 5.54
CA ASN A 66 6.98 0.81 4.79
C ASN A 66 5.48 0.71 4.50
N LEU A 67 4.60 0.99 5.47
CA LEU A 67 3.15 1.00 5.27
C LEU A 67 2.73 2.01 4.20
N ILE A 68 3.26 3.24 4.25
CA ILE A 68 2.98 4.26 3.24
C ILE A 68 3.42 3.79 1.84
N ILE A 69 4.61 3.20 1.73
CA ILE A 69 5.11 2.66 0.45
C ILE A 69 4.25 1.48 -0.03
N GLU A 70 3.79 0.62 0.88
CA GLU A 70 2.92 -0.51 0.54
C GLU A 70 1.58 -0.05 -0.04
N LYS A 71 0.97 1.00 0.54
CA LYS A 71 -0.24 1.60 -0.05
C LYS A 71 0.04 2.11 -1.46
N ALA A 72 1.15 2.82 -1.65
CA ALA A 72 1.57 3.33 -2.96
C ALA A 72 1.94 2.22 -3.97
N LEU A 73 2.33 1.03 -3.50
CA LEU A 73 2.58 -0.14 -4.36
C LEU A 73 1.29 -0.81 -4.85
N ARG A 74 0.20 -0.64 -4.12
CA ARG A 74 -1.08 -1.31 -4.41
C ARG A 74 -1.99 -0.48 -5.29
N ASP A 75 -1.93 0.86 -5.17
CA ASP A 75 -2.88 1.74 -5.85
C ASP A 75 -2.24 3.08 -6.27
N ASN A 76 -2.98 3.86 -7.06
CA ASN A 76 -2.74 5.29 -7.20
C ASN A 76 -3.19 5.97 -5.91
N VAL A 77 -2.33 6.77 -5.32
CA VAL A 77 -2.59 7.29 -3.97
C VAL A 77 -2.44 8.80 -3.86
N ILE A 78 -3.26 9.36 -2.98
CA ILE A 78 -3.04 10.70 -2.42
C ILE A 78 -2.59 10.51 -0.98
N ILE A 79 -1.45 11.04 -0.63
CA ILE A 79 -0.85 10.94 0.71
C ILE A 79 -0.97 12.28 1.41
N LEU A 80 -1.72 12.31 2.50
CA LEU A 80 -2.01 13.53 3.26
C LEU A 80 -1.20 13.57 4.56
N ASN A 81 -0.37 14.60 4.73
CA ASN A 81 0.36 14.91 5.97
C ASN A 81 1.20 13.77 6.58
N LEU A 82 1.75 12.88 5.73
CA LEU A 82 2.59 11.76 6.17
C LEU A 82 4.05 11.89 5.71
N GLY A 83 4.48 13.07 5.27
CA GLY A 83 5.84 13.31 4.77
C GLY A 83 6.14 12.64 3.44
N GLY A 84 5.10 12.39 2.64
CA GLY A 84 5.23 11.79 1.32
C GLY A 84 6.13 12.58 0.38
N GLU A 85 6.15 13.92 0.49
CA GLU A 85 7.03 14.82 -0.24
C GLU A 85 8.52 14.58 0.06
N VAL A 86 8.83 14.06 1.23
CA VAL A 86 10.20 13.65 1.59
C VAL A 86 10.48 12.23 1.11
N LEU A 87 9.52 11.33 1.33
CA LEU A 87 9.67 9.90 1.04
C LEU A 87 9.80 9.63 -0.46
N PHE A 88 9.01 10.31 -1.28
CA PHE A 88 8.91 10.08 -2.72
C PHE A 88 9.60 11.15 -3.58
N ARG A 89 10.32 12.09 -2.97
CA ARG A 89 10.96 13.23 -3.65
C ARG A 89 11.74 12.88 -4.92
N LYS A 90 12.42 11.74 -4.90
CA LYS A 90 13.30 11.31 -6.02
C LYS A 90 12.61 10.44 -7.06
N LEU A 91 11.31 10.20 -6.90
CA LEU A 91 10.57 9.37 -7.83
C LEU A 91 9.94 10.21 -8.94
N PRO A 92 10.19 9.89 -10.22
CA PRO A 92 9.51 10.54 -11.31
C PRO A 92 8.00 10.21 -11.28
N GLY A 93 7.16 11.10 -11.79
CA GLY A 93 5.72 10.87 -11.86
C GLY A 93 5.00 11.07 -10.51
N THR A 94 5.64 11.76 -9.56
CA THR A 94 4.99 12.25 -8.32
C THR A 94 4.61 13.72 -8.46
N LEU A 95 3.60 14.15 -7.72
CA LEU A 95 3.23 15.55 -7.55
C LEU A 95 3.20 15.89 -6.07
N HIS A 96 3.96 16.91 -5.67
CA HIS A 96 4.06 17.35 -4.29
C HIS A 96 3.41 18.72 -4.13
N VAL A 97 2.33 18.78 -3.37
CA VAL A 97 1.52 19.98 -3.16
C VAL A 97 1.59 20.44 -1.70
N LYS A 98 1.84 21.73 -1.48
CA LYS A 98 1.67 22.38 -0.18
C LYS A 98 0.45 23.28 -0.21
N VAL A 99 -0.47 23.07 0.73
CA VAL A 99 -1.61 23.95 0.96
C VAL A 99 -1.36 24.76 2.23
N ARG A 100 -1.54 26.05 2.15
CA ARG A 100 -1.40 26.98 3.29
C ARG A 100 -2.62 27.87 3.37
N HIS A 101 -3.19 27.96 4.55
CA HIS A 101 -4.21 28.95 4.87
C HIS A 101 -3.58 30.11 5.64
N ILE A 102 -3.89 31.36 5.28
CA ILE A 102 -3.24 32.54 5.87
C ILE A 102 -4.08 33.12 7.01
N ASP A 103 -5.38 33.00 6.96
CA ASP A 103 -6.26 33.60 7.97
C ASP A 103 -6.44 32.67 9.16
N GLY A 104 -5.66 32.93 10.21
CA GLY A 104 -5.68 32.19 11.48
C GLY A 104 -6.88 32.51 12.37
N HIS A 105 -8.09 32.43 11.85
CA HIS A 105 -9.32 32.60 12.61
C HIS A 105 -10.21 31.36 12.53
N THR A 106 -9.75 30.27 13.08
CA THR A 106 -10.65 29.17 13.42
C THR A 106 -10.31 28.63 14.80
N ALA A 107 -11.36 28.35 15.51
CA ALA A 107 -11.48 27.88 16.85
C ALA A 107 -10.29 27.10 17.44
N GLU A 108 -10.03 27.35 18.73
CA GLU A 108 -9.19 26.54 19.61
C GLU A 108 -7.69 26.50 19.29
N LYS A 109 -7.06 27.64 19.41
CA LYS A 109 -5.58 27.82 19.30
C LYS A 109 -4.75 26.77 20.09
N ARG A 110 -5.29 26.19 21.17
CA ARG A 110 -4.55 25.23 22.01
C ARG A 110 -4.43 23.85 21.32
N ASP A 111 -5.51 23.32 20.77
CA ASP A 111 -5.53 21.99 20.15
C ASP A 111 -4.76 21.97 18.85
N LEU A 112 -4.85 23.02 18.04
CA LEU A 112 -4.04 23.20 16.84
C LEU A 112 -2.55 23.30 17.15
N MET A 113 -2.17 23.99 18.25
CA MET A 113 -0.78 24.07 18.66
C MET A 113 -0.23 22.70 19.11
N GLN A 114 -1.03 21.91 19.82
CA GLN A 114 -0.61 20.57 20.23
C GLN A 114 -0.48 19.65 19.03
N THR A 115 -1.48 19.61 18.16
CA THR A 115 -1.45 18.83 16.91
C THR A 115 -0.25 19.19 16.05
N ARG A 116 0.08 20.48 15.94
CA ARG A 116 1.25 20.95 15.21
C ARG A 116 2.56 20.50 15.83
N LYS A 117 2.67 20.52 17.16
CA LYS A 117 3.86 20.01 17.88
C LYS A 117 4.03 18.51 17.64
N ASN A 118 2.95 17.74 17.73
CA ASN A 118 2.95 16.31 17.52
C ASN A 118 3.35 15.98 16.07
N TYR A 119 2.84 16.73 15.09
CA TYR A 119 3.24 16.58 13.69
C TYR A 119 4.73 16.93 13.45
N ILE A 120 5.25 17.98 14.07
CA ILE A 120 6.68 18.32 13.99
C ILE A 120 7.52 17.19 14.59
N SER A 121 7.11 16.65 15.73
CA SER A 121 7.77 15.50 16.36
C SER A 121 7.73 14.27 15.46
N PHE A 122 6.57 13.98 14.84
CA PHE A 122 6.40 12.94 13.84
C PHE A 122 7.38 13.10 12.67
N MET A 123 7.46 14.28 12.07
CA MET A 123 8.36 14.56 10.95
C MET A 123 9.83 14.45 11.35
N ARG A 124 10.19 14.91 12.55
CA ARG A 124 11.54 14.78 13.11
C ARG A 124 11.92 13.32 13.28
N THR A 125 11.03 12.51 13.84
CA THR A 125 11.24 11.09 14.10
C THR A 125 11.37 10.30 12.81
N LEU A 126 10.44 10.50 11.85
CA LEU A 126 10.45 9.76 10.59
C LEU A 126 11.58 10.20 9.65
N PHE A 127 11.80 11.49 9.52
CA PHE A 127 12.62 12.04 8.43
C PHE A 127 13.80 12.88 8.92
N ARG A 128 13.96 13.05 10.23
CA ARG A 128 14.95 13.94 10.87
C ARG A 128 14.84 15.37 10.36
N LYS A 129 13.60 15.83 10.14
CA LYS A 129 13.27 17.17 9.63
C LYS A 129 12.16 17.77 10.49
N GLU A 130 12.35 19.01 10.95
CA GLU A 130 11.34 19.76 11.69
C GLU A 130 10.45 20.56 10.74
N THR A 131 11.03 21.01 9.65
CA THR A 131 10.36 21.80 8.61
C THR A 131 10.75 21.26 7.25
N ILE A 132 9.81 21.33 6.33
CA ILE A 132 10.01 20.97 4.94
C ILE A 132 10.04 22.26 4.12
N GLY A 133 11.18 22.51 3.48
CA GLY A 133 11.40 23.69 2.66
C GLY A 133 10.56 23.69 1.39
N ALA A 134 10.47 24.85 0.75
CA ALA A 134 9.70 25.03 -0.48
C ALA A 134 10.17 24.14 -1.64
N GLU A 135 11.45 23.78 -1.62
CA GLU A 135 12.10 22.93 -2.63
C GLU A 135 11.61 21.48 -2.65
N PHE A 136 10.77 21.08 -1.67
CA PHE A 136 10.15 19.76 -1.64
C PHE A 136 8.82 19.70 -2.37
N TYR A 137 8.28 20.85 -2.79
CA TYR A 137 6.94 20.94 -3.38
C TYR A 137 7.03 21.41 -4.83
N ASP A 138 6.23 20.79 -5.69
CA ASP A 138 6.03 21.24 -7.07
C ASP A 138 5.09 22.45 -7.11
N ILE A 139 4.10 22.50 -6.19
CA ILE A 139 3.08 23.55 -6.13
C ILE A 139 2.87 23.96 -4.67
N GLN A 140 2.74 25.27 -4.46
CA GLN A 140 2.28 25.82 -3.18
C GLN A 140 1.03 26.67 -3.41
N ILE A 141 -0.07 26.31 -2.76
CA ILE A 141 -1.37 26.97 -2.85
C ILE A 141 -1.61 27.75 -1.58
N MET A 142 -1.86 29.05 -1.69
CA MET A 142 -2.15 29.94 -0.59
C MET A 142 -3.66 30.23 -0.56
N LEU A 143 -4.39 29.59 0.35
CA LEU A 143 -5.82 29.78 0.50
C LEU A 143 -6.12 31.02 1.36
N LYS A 144 -6.07 32.17 0.76
CA LYS A 144 -6.49 33.44 1.41
C LYS A 144 -7.85 33.92 0.90
N ARG A 145 -8.03 33.84 -0.42
CA ARG A 145 -9.24 34.29 -1.15
C ARG A 145 -9.73 33.24 -2.13
N LEU A 146 -9.07 32.10 -2.16
CA LEU A 146 -9.42 30.97 -3.01
C LEU A 146 -10.22 29.97 -2.19
N ASP A 147 -11.26 29.45 -2.77
CA ASP A 147 -12.01 28.33 -2.19
C ASP A 147 -11.28 26.98 -2.40
N THR A 148 -11.77 25.95 -1.74
CA THR A 148 -11.20 24.61 -1.84
C THR A 148 -11.40 23.98 -3.22
N ASP A 149 -12.46 24.32 -3.94
CA ASP A 149 -12.76 23.80 -5.27
C ASP A 149 -11.79 24.33 -6.31
N PHE A 150 -11.44 25.61 -6.23
CA PHE A 150 -10.39 26.17 -7.08
C PHE A 150 -9.02 25.52 -6.84
N ALA A 151 -8.68 25.23 -5.58
CA ALA A 151 -7.45 24.50 -5.26
C ALA A 151 -7.47 23.08 -5.82
N VAL A 152 -8.61 22.40 -5.79
CA VAL A 152 -8.80 21.08 -6.40
C VAL A 152 -8.55 21.16 -7.91
N ASP A 153 -9.16 22.11 -8.60
CA ASP A 153 -9.02 22.27 -10.07
C ASP A 153 -7.57 22.59 -10.47
N LEU A 154 -6.84 23.39 -9.69
CA LEU A 154 -5.39 23.63 -9.89
C LEU A 154 -4.58 22.33 -9.78
N ILE A 155 -4.87 21.49 -8.78
CA ILE A 155 -4.19 20.22 -8.59
C ILE A 155 -4.50 19.28 -9.75
N LEU A 156 -5.75 19.17 -10.18
CA LEU A 156 -6.16 18.35 -11.31
C LEU A 156 -5.47 18.77 -12.61
N THR A 157 -5.44 20.08 -12.88
CA THR A 157 -4.73 20.65 -14.03
C THR A 157 -3.23 20.31 -14.00
N ALA A 158 -2.62 20.37 -12.83
CA ALA A 158 -1.20 20.02 -12.68
C ALA A 158 -0.95 18.52 -12.90
N VAL A 159 -1.87 17.67 -12.43
CA VAL A 159 -1.82 16.21 -12.67
C VAL A 159 -1.86 15.90 -14.15
N GLU A 160 -2.77 16.53 -14.89
CA GLU A 160 -2.89 16.39 -16.34
C GLU A 160 -1.65 16.91 -17.07
N SER A 161 -1.22 18.13 -16.76
CA SER A 161 -0.07 18.80 -17.38
C SER A 161 1.25 18.05 -17.14
N LYS A 162 1.41 17.46 -15.96
CA LYS A 162 2.59 16.65 -15.60
C LYS A 162 2.52 15.23 -16.16
N GLY A 163 1.41 14.86 -16.80
CA GLY A 163 1.18 13.52 -17.33
C GLY A 163 1.15 12.43 -16.27
N ILE A 164 0.73 12.77 -15.04
CA ILE A 164 0.54 11.83 -13.93
C ILE A 164 -0.76 11.08 -14.16
N THR A 165 -0.85 10.41 -15.30
CA THR A 165 -1.96 9.55 -15.66
C THR A 165 -1.60 8.10 -15.35
N MET A 166 -2.58 7.20 -15.38
CA MET A 166 -2.36 5.76 -15.16
C MET A 166 -1.25 5.15 -16.02
N LYS A 167 -0.85 5.80 -17.14
CA LYS A 167 0.17 5.30 -18.08
C LYS A 167 1.60 5.77 -17.78
N ALA A 168 1.78 6.88 -17.09
CA ALA A 168 3.08 7.51 -16.84
C ALA A 168 3.61 7.31 -15.40
N GLY A 169 3.01 6.39 -14.65
CA GLY A 169 3.25 6.24 -13.23
C GLY A 169 4.63 5.70 -12.87
N ILE A 170 4.94 5.87 -11.61
CA ILE A 170 6.14 5.35 -10.96
C ILE A 170 6.26 3.86 -11.24
N THR A 171 7.44 3.43 -11.71
CA THR A 171 7.66 2.01 -11.94
C THR A 171 7.67 1.27 -10.59
N TRP A 172 6.96 0.15 -10.53
CA TRP A 172 6.98 -0.75 -9.38
C TRP A 172 8.40 -1.05 -8.88
N LYS A 173 9.37 -1.15 -9.81
CA LYS A 173 10.79 -1.33 -9.52
C LYS A 173 11.38 -0.18 -8.68
N ALA A 174 11.03 1.07 -8.97
CA ALA A 174 11.52 2.22 -8.21
C ALA A 174 11.01 2.21 -6.77
N LEU A 175 9.73 1.87 -6.54
CA LEU A 175 9.17 1.72 -5.21
C LEU A 175 9.76 0.54 -4.44
N GLN A 176 10.03 -0.58 -5.10
CA GLN A 176 10.71 -1.73 -4.49
C GLN A 176 12.15 -1.40 -4.07
N LEU A 177 12.87 -0.62 -4.86
CA LEU A 177 14.20 -0.15 -4.49
C LEU A 177 14.15 0.77 -3.27
N LEU A 178 13.16 1.64 -3.18
CA LEU A 178 12.94 2.49 -2.01
C LEU A 178 12.67 1.63 -0.76
N LYS A 179 11.77 0.65 -0.87
CA LYS A 179 11.44 -0.29 0.22
C LYS A 179 12.66 -1.11 0.66
N SER A 180 13.46 -1.62 -0.27
CA SER A 180 14.66 -2.39 0.05
C SER A 180 15.74 -1.55 0.72
N GLY A 181 15.83 -0.26 0.38
CA GLY A 181 16.74 0.70 1.03
C GLY A 181 16.37 0.94 2.50
N LEU A 182 15.09 0.97 2.84
CA LEU A 182 14.64 1.08 4.22
C LEU A 182 14.95 -0.19 5.03
N ARG A 183 14.70 -1.39 4.49
CA ARG A 183 15.01 -2.67 5.15
C ARG A 183 16.49 -2.84 5.50
N LYS A 184 17.41 -2.36 4.66
CA LYS A 184 18.85 -2.39 4.98
C LYS A 184 19.22 -1.55 6.21
N LYS A 185 18.42 -0.52 6.53
CA LYS A 185 18.60 0.29 7.74
C LYS A 185 18.06 -0.40 9.00
N GLU A 186 16.98 -1.19 8.86
CA GLU A 186 16.40 -1.98 9.97
C GLU A 186 17.36 -3.04 10.51
N GLY A 187 18.16 -3.67 9.66
CA GLY A 187 19.12 -4.73 10.06
C GLY A 187 20.23 -4.27 11.00
N ARG A 188 20.35 -2.97 11.30
CA ARG A 188 21.32 -2.39 12.25
C ARG A 188 20.72 -1.97 13.58
N SER A 189 19.42 -2.02 13.74
CA SER A 189 18.69 -1.68 14.97
C SER A 189 18.00 -2.94 15.50
N ASN A 190 18.20 -3.24 16.78
CA ASN A 190 17.69 -4.42 17.49
C ASN A 190 16.35 -4.93 16.99
N LYS A 191 16.26 -6.26 16.81
CA LYS A 191 15.03 -7.01 16.54
C LYS A 191 13.97 -6.72 17.61
N ALA A 192 13.28 -5.63 17.49
CA ALA A 192 12.04 -5.41 18.21
C ALA A 192 10.98 -6.36 17.65
N LYS A 193 10.24 -7.00 18.53
CA LYS A 193 9.18 -7.99 18.38
C LYS A 193 7.92 -7.35 17.74
N TYR A 194 8.08 -6.55 16.70
CA TYR A 194 7.00 -5.75 16.14
C TYR A 194 6.76 -6.11 14.68
N VAL A 195 5.50 -6.47 14.45
CA VAL A 195 4.82 -6.53 13.17
C VAL A 195 5.14 -7.75 12.32
N LYS A 196 4.16 -8.64 12.18
CA LYS A 196 3.96 -9.29 10.89
C LYS A 196 3.79 -8.15 9.87
N THR A 197 4.91 -7.57 9.43
CA THR A 197 4.92 -6.78 8.21
C THR A 197 4.21 -7.61 7.17
N PHE A 198 3.25 -7.04 6.48
CA PHE A 198 2.80 -7.56 5.20
C PHE A 198 4.02 -7.54 4.27
N THR A 199 4.90 -8.48 4.50
CA THR A 199 5.92 -8.84 3.55
C THR A 199 5.15 -9.39 2.37
N MET A 200 5.37 -8.88 1.16
CA MET A 200 5.10 -9.68 -0.03
C MET A 200 5.55 -11.09 0.32
N PRO A 201 4.65 -12.08 0.28
CA PRO A 201 5.00 -13.43 0.64
C PRO A 201 6.28 -13.80 -0.11
N SER A 202 7.14 -14.56 0.52
CA SER A 202 8.28 -15.16 -0.16
C SER A 202 7.67 -16.19 -1.11
N PHE A 203 7.37 -15.77 -2.34
CA PHE A 203 6.80 -16.64 -3.34
C PHE A 203 7.73 -17.83 -3.59
N ALA A 204 7.16 -19.03 -3.59
CA ALA A 204 7.92 -20.25 -3.84
C ALA A 204 8.43 -20.30 -5.30
N HIS A 205 7.72 -19.66 -6.24
CA HIS A 205 8.09 -19.65 -7.65
C HIS A 205 8.00 -18.24 -8.28
N PRO A 206 8.88 -17.87 -9.23
CA PRO A 206 8.83 -16.57 -9.91
C PRO A 206 7.49 -16.24 -10.59
N SER A 207 6.78 -17.25 -11.11
CA SER A 207 5.46 -17.08 -11.73
C SER A 207 4.38 -16.61 -10.76
N GLU A 208 4.46 -17.01 -9.49
CA GLU A 208 3.54 -16.54 -8.45
C GLU A 208 3.71 -15.05 -8.19
N LYS A 209 4.97 -14.62 -8.10
CA LYS A 209 5.31 -13.20 -7.98
C LYS A 209 4.80 -12.35 -9.14
N GLU A 210 4.87 -12.88 -10.37
CA GLU A 210 4.38 -12.17 -11.54
C GLU A 210 2.85 -12.18 -11.61
N PHE A 211 2.21 -13.27 -11.19
CA PHE A 211 0.75 -13.35 -11.09
C PHE A 211 0.21 -12.38 -10.03
N ALA A 212 0.86 -12.28 -8.86
CA ALA A 212 0.53 -11.29 -7.85
C ALA A 212 0.57 -9.85 -8.41
N LYS A 213 1.57 -9.52 -9.25
CA LYS A 213 1.63 -8.21 -9.92
C LYS A 213 0.45 -7.98 -10.87
N VAL A 214 -0.01 -9.03 -11.57
CA VAL A 214 -1.17 -8.94 -12.45
C VAL A 214 -2.43 -8.68 -11.61
N LEU A 215 -2.61 -9.38 -10.50
CA LEU A 215 -3.73 -9.16 -9.59
C LEU A 215 -3.70 -7.72 -9.02
N ASP A 216 -2.54 -7.25 -8.59
CA ASP A 216 -2.34 -5.88 -8.11
C ASP A 216 -2.65 -4.85 -9.19
N PHE A 217 -2.22 -5.10 -10.44
CA PHE A 217 -2.49 -4.23 -11.57
C PHE A 217 -4.00 -4.07 -11.83
N TYR A 218 -4.76 -5.16 -11.69
CA TYR A 218 -6.23 -5.15 -11.84
C TYR A 218 -6.96 -4.80 -10.55
N ARG A 219 -6.23 -4.45 -9.48
CA ARG A 219 -6.81 -4.12 -8.16
C ARG A 219 -7.67 -5.25 -7.60
N ILE A 220 -7.34 -6.50 -7.94
CA ILE A 220 -8.00 -7.67 -7.39
C ILE A 220 -7.34 -7.96 -6.05
N LYS A 221 -8.12 -7.97 -4.97
CA LYS A 221 -7.61 -8.37 -3.66
C LYS A 221 -7.23 -9.83 -3.68
N TRP A 222 -6.10 -10.17 -3.07
CA TRP A 222 -5.59 -11.53 -3.01
C TRP A 222 -4.84 -11.80 -1.71
N GLU A 223 -4.86 -13.08 -1.32
CA GLU A 223 -4.07 -13.62 -0.22
C GLU A 223 -3.19 -14.75 -0.77
N TYR A 224 -1.95 -14.81 -0.32
CA TYR A 224 -0.99 -15.86 -0.74
C TYR A 224 -0.99 -16.99 0.26
N GLU A 225 -1.15 -18.24 -0.23
CA GLU A 225 -1.21 -19.47 0.58
C GLU A 225 -2.10 -19.32 1.83
N PRO A 226 -3.36 -18.86 1.69
CA PRO A 226 -4.16 -18.40 2.83
C PRO A 226 -4.60 -19.53 3.76
N LYS A 227 -4.76 -20.73 3.20
CA LYS A 227 -5.31 -21.89 3.92
C LYS A 227 -4.85 -23.21 3.30
N SER A 228 -4.45 -24.14 4.15
CA SER A 228 -4.22 -25.54 3.76
C SER A 228 -5.48 -26.40 3.94
N PHE A 229 -5.78 -27.22 2.97
CA PHE A 229 -6.88 -28.18 2.99
C PHE A 229 -6.34 -29.59 3.24
N LEU A 230 -6.85 -30.24 4.25
CA LEU A 230 -6.47 -31.62 4.57
C LEU A 230 -7.06 -32.58 3.54
N LEU A 231 -6.22 -33.31 2.81
CA LEU A 231 -6.65 -34.31 1.83
C LEU A 231 -6.62 -35.75 2.38
N GLU A 232 -5.70 -36.03 3.31
CA GLU A 232 -5.59 -37.34 3.94
C GLU A 232 -4.95 -37.22 5.32
N ALA A 233 -5.50 -37.95 6.30
CA ALA A 233 -4.89 -38.15 7.60
C ALA A 233 -4.65 -39.66 7.83
N ASP A 234 -3.71 -40.02 8.68
CA ASP A 234 -3.50 -41.39 9.12
C ASP A 234 -4.51 -41.79 10.20
N LYS A 235 -4.42 -43.06 10.66
CA LYS A 235 -5.31 -43.60 11.69
C LYS A 235 -5.18 -42.88 13.05
N ASN A 236 -4.11 -42.14 13.25
CA ASN A 236 -3.81 -41.36 14.47
C ASN A 236 -4.18 -39.87 14.33
N GLY A 237 -4.80 -39.48 13.20
CA GLY A 237 -5.16 -38.07 12.93
C GLY A 237 -3.99 -37.19 12.42
N MET A 238 -2.82 -37.80 12.17
CA MET A 238 -1.66 -37.05 11.63
C MET A 238 -1.85 -36.74 10.14
N VAL A 239 -1.52 -35.51 9.73
CA VAL A 239 -1.63 -35.05 8.34
C VAL A 239 -0.71 -35.90 7.45
N LYS A 240 -1.27 -36.58 6.48
CA LYS A 240 -0.55 -37.38 5.48
C LYS A 240 -0.45 -36.68 4.13
N GLU A 241 -1.49 -35.99 3.73
CA GLU A 241 -1.52 -35.18 2.52
C GLU A 241 -2.38 -33.94 2.72
N GLU A 242 -1.85 -32.81 2.35
CA GLU A 242 -2.56 -31.52 2.33
C GLU A 242 -2.37 -30.80 1.00
N PHE A 243 -3.20 -29.81 0.75
CA PHE A 243 -3.15 -28.95 -0.42
C PHE A 243 -3.34 -27.50 -0.02
N THR A 244 -2.38 -26.67 -0.36
CA THR A 244 -2.40 -25.22 -0.13
C THR A 244 -2.42 -24.54 -1.49
N PRO A 245 -3.54 -23.90 -1.89
CA PRO A 245 -3.60 -23.11 -3.11
C PRO A 245 -2.66 -21.91 -3.05
N ASP A 246 -2.10 -21.52 -4.19
CA ASP A 246 -1.14 -20.40 -4.27
C ASP A 246 -1.81 -19.06 -3.91
N PHE A 247 -3.08 -18.85 -4.35
CA PHE A 247 -3.80 -17.59 -4.11
C PHE A 247 -5.26 -17.83 -3.73
N TYR A 248 -5.82 -16.90 -2.97
CA TYR A 248 -7.24 -16.71 -2.75
C TYR A 248 -7.65 -15.30 -3.12
N LEU A 249 -8.76 -15.17 -3.84
CA LEU A 249 -9.35 -13.92 -4.27
C LEU A 249 -10.65 -13.69 -3.48
N PRO A 250 -10.64 -12.91 -2.39
CA PRO A 250 -11.79 -12.78 -1.48
C PRO A 250 -13.05 -12.24 -2.16
N GLU A 251 -12.90 -11.28 -3.10
CA GLU A 251 -14.04 -10.66 -3.79
C GLU A 251 -14.75 -11.61 -4.77
N LEU A 252 -14.08 -12.69 -5.18
CA LEU A 252 -14.60 -13.67 -6.12
C LEU A 252 -14.87 -15.03 -5.44
N ASP A 253 -14.56 -15.15 -4.15
CA ASP A 253 -14.54 -16.42 -3.41
C ASP A 253 -13.87 -17.52 -4.23
N LEU A 254 -12.65 -17.24 -4.73
CA LEU A 254 -11.96 -18.09 -5.69
C LEU A 254 -10.52 -18.38 -5.26
N TYR A 255 -10.20 -19.65 -5.09
CA TYR A 255 -8.82 -20.12 -4.97
C TYR A 255 -8.19 -20.33 -6.34
N ILE A 256 -6.91 -20.00 -6.44
CA ILE A 256 -6.11 -20.17 -7.65
C ILE A 256 -4.86 -20.96 -7.33
N GLU A 257 -4.59 -21.95 -8.16
CA GLU A 257 -3.36 -22.70 -8.18
C GLU A 257 -2.65 -22.49 -9.52
N LEU A 258 -1.40 -22.03 -9.47
CA LEU A 258 -0.57 -21.83 -10.67
C LEU A 258 0.23 -23.07 -10.99
N THR A 259 0.33 -23.41 -12.25
CA THR A 259 1.19 -24.50 -12.70
C THR A 259 1.93 -24.11 -13.97
N THR A 260 3.23 -23.94 -13.81
CA THR A 260 4.19 -23.64 -14.90
C THR A 260 5.05 -24.84 -15.26
N LEU A 261 4.82 -26.01 -14.62
CA LEU A 261 5.75 -27.12 -14.54
C LEU A 261 5.55 -28.21 -15.59
N LYS A 262 6.56 -29.08 -15.69
CA LYS A 262 6.60 -30.27 -16.56
C LYS A 262 5.42 -31.20 -16.31
N GLN A 263 4.95 -31.90 -17.34
CA GLN A 263 3.76 -32.77 -17.41
C GLN A 263 3.54 -33.66 -16.17
N LYS A 264 4.59 -34.27 -15.61
CA LYS A 264 4.48 -35.17 -14.44
C LYS A 264 4.00 -34.45 -13.16
N LEU A 265 4.41 -33.22 -12.94
CA LEU A 265 4.00 -32.42 -11.76
C LEU A 265 2.57 -31.88 -11.90
N VAL A 266 2.16 -31.57 -13.15
CA VAL A 266 0.77 -31.23 -13.49
C VAL A 266 -0.17 -32.35 -13.11
N THR A 267 0.19 -33.62 -13.38
CA THR A 267 -0.61 -34.78 -13.05
C THR A 267 -0.82 -34.95 -11.53
N LYS A 268 0.24 -34.69 -10.72
CA LYS A 268 0.16 -34.75 -9.26
C LYS A 268 -0.74 -33.64 -8.71
N LYS A 269 -0.59 -32.38 -9.21
CA LYS A 269 -1.45 -31.26 -8.81
C LYS A 269 -2.91 -31.51 -9.20
N ASN A 270 -3.18 -31.99 -10.39
CA ASN A 270 -4.53 -32.36 -10.84
C ASN A 270 -5.18 -33.44 -9.97
N ARG A 271 -4.41 -34.46 -9.53
CA ARG A 271 -4.91 -35.48 -8.61
C ARG A 271 -5.32 -34.87 -7.28
N LYS A 272 -4.46 -34.06 -6.68
CA LYS A 272 -4.76 -33.34 -5.43
C LYS A 272 -6.00 -32.46 -5.57
N LEU A 273 -6.10 -31.71 -6.68
CA LEU A 273 -7.24 -30.84 -6.96
C LEU A 273 -8.57 -31.61 -7.08
N ARG A 274 -8.56 -32.75 -7.78
CA ARG A 274 -9.77 -33.63 -7.85
C ARG A 274 -10.17 -34.13 -6.47
N ARG A 275 -9.19 -34.47 -5.65
CA ARG A 275 -9.41 -34.93 -4.29
C ARG A 275 -9.97 -33.84 -3.40
N LEU A 276 -9.44 -32.64 -3.52
CA LEU A 276 -9.93 -31.44 -2.84
C LEU A 276 -11.39 -31.17 -3.19
N LYS A 277 -11.73 -31.13 -4.49
CA LYS A 277 -13.10 -30.90 -4.95
C LYS A 277 -14.09 -31.98 -4.48
N LYS A 278 -13.61 -33.20 -4.25
CA LYS A 278 -14.43 -34.28 -3.71
C LYS A 278 -14.69 -34.15 -2.20
N LEU A 279 -13.67 -33.66 -1.46
CA LEU A 279 -13.75 -33.52 0.01
C LEU A 279 -14.38 -32.17 0.42
N TYR A 280 -14.21 -31.13 -0.41
CA TYR A 280 -14.67 -29.77 -0.17
C TYR A 280 -15.40 -29.25 -1.42
N PRO A 281 -16.61 -29.76 -1.71
CA PRO A 281 -17.35 -29.40 -2.92
C PRO A 281 -17.74 -27.93 -2.99
N GLU A 282 -17.81 -27.23 -1.83
CA GLU A 282 -18.08 -25.81 -1.70
C GLU A 282 -16.89 -24.93 -2.09
N VAL A 283 -15.68 -25.48 -2.16
CA VAL A 283 -14.47 -24.70 -2.48
C VAL A 283 -14.36 -24.43 -3.98
N ASN A 284 -14.50 -23.17 -4.33
CA ASN A 284 -14.30 -22.71 -5.70
C ASN A 284 -12.81 -22.56 -6.00
N ILE A 285 -12.23 -23.48 -6.77
CA ILE A 285 -10.81 -23.47 -7.11
C ILE A 285 -10.57 -23.67 -8.60
N LYS A 286 -9.67 -22.89 -9.17
CA LYS A 286 -9.22 -22.97 -10.57
C LYS A 286 -7.72 -23.21 -10.66
N LEU A 287 -7.36 -24.05 -11.62
CA LEU A 287 -5.96 -24.27 -12.01
C LEU A 287 -5.62 -23.40 -13.22
N PHE A 288 -4.60 -22.58 -13.08
CA PHE A 288 -4.04 -21.77 -14.15
C PHE A 288 -2.79 -22.43 -14.72
N TYR A 289 -2.84 -22.78 -16.00
CA TYR A 289 -1.70 -23.38 -16.68
C TYR A 289 -0.77 -22.30 -17.26
N GLY A 290 0.51 -22.60 -17.41
CA GLY A 290 1.49 -21.67 -17.95
C GLY A 290 1.12 -21.09 -19.31
N ARG A 291 0.36 -21.82 -20.14
CA ARG A 291 -0.17 -21.31 -21.42
C ARG A 291 -1.22 -20.21 -21.20
N ASP A 292 -2.09 -20.37 -20.24
CA ASP A 292 -3.16 -19.42 -19.95
C ASP A 292 -2.56 -18.16 -19.28
N TYR A 293 -1.58 -18.37 -18.46
CA TYR A 293 -0.77 -17.31 -17.85
C TYR A 293 0.00 -16.49 -18.90
N ASN A 294 0.69 -17.13 -19.82
CA ASN A 294 1.41 -16.44 -20.89
C ASN A 294 0.47 -15.68 -21.83
N LYS A 295 -0.72 -16.23 -22.15
CA LYS A 295 -1.75 -15.51 -22.90
C LYS A 295 -2.27 -14.29 -22.16
N LEU A 296 -2.44 -14.40 -20.84
CA LEU A 296 -2.83 -13.28 -19.99
C LEU A 296 -1.75 -12.19 -20.03
N LEU A 297 -0.49 -12.55 -19.83
CA LEU A 297 0.65 -11.60 -19.87
C LEU A 297 0.76 -10.92 -21.25
N GLN A 298 0.67 -11.67 -22.35
CA GLN A 298 0.74 -11.12 -23.72
C GLN A 298 -0.41 -10.16 -23.99
N ARG A 299 -1.64 -10.48 -23.56
CA ARG A 299 -2.82 -9.63 -23.72
C ARG A 299 -2.66 -8.28 -23.03
N PHE A 300 -1.82 -8.21 -22.00
CA PHE A 300 -1.62 -7.02 -21.19
C PHE A 300 -0.23 -6.37 -21.36
N GLY A 301 0.54 -6.81 -22.37
CA GLY A 301 1.83 -6.18 -22.71
C GLY A 301 2.92 -6.36 -21.67
N ILE A 302 2.79 -7.32 -20.75
CA ILE A 302 3.78 -7.64 -19.73
C ILE A 302 4.69 -8.74 -20.30
N ARG A 303 5.85 -8.34 -20.81
CA ARG A 303 6.95 -9.23 -21.20
C ARG A 303 8.06 -9.19 -20.18
#